data_cd1b3a15df571cdd5484a81563edffae
#
_entry.id   cd1b3a15df571cdd5484a81563edffae
#
_cell.length_a   1.000
_cell.length_b   1.000
_cell.length_c   1.000
_cell.angle_alpha   90.00
_cell.angle_beta   90.00
_cell.angle_gamma   90.00
#
_symmetry.space_group_name_H-M   'P 1'
#
loop_
_entity.id
_entity.type
_entity.pdbx_description
1 polymer ?
#
loop_
_entity_poly.entity_id
_entity_poly.type
_entity_poly.pdbx_seq_one_letter_code
_entity_poly.pdbx_strand_id
1 'polypeptide(L)'
;IFSRNFIYYQQKKKIYPFGIAYISTNFRRKIDTRLFAGAGITYQLLNKTYHAIKLSANAVYEINNFKGTVYNYSKYNYSNRISLWRGTLFMGGWNYLLNKKLRFNYDAYWQPAFSDKNNYRTQFDFGVDFPVWKGLNFNMLYTFSHENVTIININQEDRILTFGLAYNLKIKHK
;
A
#
# COMPACT_ATOMS: atom_id res chain seq x y z
N ILE A 1 -9.57 9.71 -7.50
CA ILE A 1 -9.65 8.40 -8.20
C ILE A 1 -8.58 7.51 -7.60
N PHE A 2 -8.92 6.24 -7.39
CA PHE A 2 -7.99 5.24 -6.91
C PHE A 2 -8.38 3.87 -7.47
N SER A 3 -7.43 3.17 -8.11
CA SER A 3 -7.59 1.78 -8.50
C SER A 3 -6.27 1.04 -8.38
N ARG A 4 -6.29 -0.13 -7.76
CA ARG A 4 -5.14 -1.03 -7.64
C ARG A 4 -5.56 -2.43 -8.05
N ASN A 5 -4.95 -2.95 -9.10
CA ASN A 5 -5.27 -4.23 -9.69
C ASN A 5 -4.06 -5.17 -9.57
N PHE A 6 -4.31 -6.40 -9.15
CA PHE A 6 -3.31 -7.45 -9.09
C PHE A 6 -3.76 -8.65 -9.91
N ILE A 7 -2.82 -9.25 -10.63
CA ILE A 7 -3.00 -10.52 -11.32
C ILE A 7 -1.99 -11.50 -10.70
N TYR A 8 -2.49 -12.56 -10.09
CA TYR A 8 -1.66 -13.57 -9.44
C TYR A 8 -1.64 -14.86 -10.26
N TYR A 9 -0.45 -15.44 -10.43
CA TYR A 9 -0.32 -16.75 -11.03
C TYR A 9 0.06 -17.77 -9.95
N GLN A 10 -0.76 -18.81 -9.79
CA GLN A 10 -0.55 -19.91 -8.82
C GLN A 10 -0.34 -19.42 -7.37
N GLN A 11 -1.13 -18.48 -6.89
CA GLN A 11 -0.99 -17.86 -5.56
C GLN A 11 -1.09 -18.83 -4.37
N LYS A 12 -1.49 -20.11 -4.60
CA LYS A 12 -1.47 -21.16 -3.56
C LYS A 12 -0.06 -21.70 -3.28
N LYS A 13 0.88 -21.50 -4.21
CA LYS A 13 2.28 -21.90 -4.01
C LYS A 13 2.96 -21.00 -2.98
N LYS A 14 4.01 -21.53 -2.35
CA LYS A 14 4.84 -20.79 -1.39
C LYS A 14 5.51 -19.57 -2.02
N ILE A 15 5.88 -19.68 -3.29
CA ILE A 15 6.42 -18.58 -4.12
C ILE A 15 5.54 -18.49 -5.37
N TYR A 16 5.11 -17.29 -5.70
CA TYR A 16 4.31 -17.05 -6.90
C TYR A 16 4.56 -15.65 -7.49
N PRO A 17 4.55 -15.54 -8.83
CA PRO A 17 4.64 -14.25 -9.50
C PRO A 17 3.29 -13.52 -9.48
N PHE A 18 3.36 -12.19 -9.62
CA PHE A 18 2.20 -11.34 -9.78
C PHE A 18 2.49 -10.16 -10.72
N GLY A 19 1.44 -9.68 -11.37
CA GLY A 19 1.41 -8.39 -12.05
C GLY A 19 0.66 -7.36 -11.23
N ILE A 20 1.03 -6.09 -11.34
CA ILE A 20 0.35 -4.98 -10.68
C ILE A 20 0.13 -3.84 -11.68
N ALA A 21 -1.06 -3.25 -11.64
CA ALA A 21 -1.38 -1.99 -12.28
C ALA A 21 -2.09 -1.06 -11.28
N TYR A 22 -1.73 0.21 -11.30
CA TYR A 22 -2.19 1.18 -10.31
C TYR A 22 -2.43 2.53 -10.97
N ILE A 23 -3.52 3.18 -10.59
CA ILE A 23 -3.81 4.57 -10.90
C ILE A 23 -4.37 5.28 -9.67
N SER A 24 -3.91 6.49 -9.40
CA SER A 24 -4.47 7.34 -8.34
C SER A 24 -4.32 8.81 -8.62
N THR A 25 -5.11 9.62 -7.91
CA THR A 25 -4.94 11.06 -7.74
C THR A 25 -4.72 11.36 -6.25
N ASN A 26 -3.93 12.39 -5.94
CA ASN A 26 -3.75 12.82 -4.55
C ASN A 26 -3.64 14.35 -4.49
N PHE A 27 -4.75 15.00 -4.17
CA PHE A 27 -4.82 16.46 -4.11
C PHE A 27 -3.96 17.06 -3.00
N ARG A 28 -3.81 16.38 -1.87
CA ARG A 28 -2.99 16.84 -0.74
C ARG A 28 -1.50 16.93 -1.13
N ARG A 29 -1.04 16.02 -1.99
CA ARG A 29 0.33 15.98 -2.49
C ARG A 29 0.49 16.67 -3.86
N LYS A 30 -0.54 17.37 -4.35
CA LYS A 30 -0.58 17.97 -5.68
C LYS A 30 -0.26 16.98 -6.81
N ILE A 31 -0.59 15.70 -6.62
CA ILE A 31 -0.47 14.66 -7.65
C ILE A 31 -1.78 14.65 -8.43
N ASP A 32 -1.70 15.06 -9.69
CA ASP A 32 -2.83 15.03 -10.61
C ASP A 32 -3.13 13.59 -11.04
N THR A 33 -2.11 12.87 -11.47
CA THR A 33 -2.22 11.45 -11.83
C THR A 33 -0.94 10.73 -11.49
N ARG A 34 -1.06 9.60 -10.80
CA ARG A 34 0.01 8.62 -10.61
C ARG A 34 -0.43 7.32 -11.25
N LEU A 35 0.34 6.86 -12.21
CA LEU A 35 0.15 5.60 -12.90
C LEU A 35 1.40 4.75 -12.74
N PHE A 36 1.27 3.47 -12.40
CA PHE A 36 2.37 2.53 -12.54
C PHE A 36 1.87 1.13 -12.90
N ALA A 37 2.73 0.38 -13.58
CA ALA A 37 2.52 -1.02 -13.86
C ALA A 37 3.84 -1.78 -13.77
N GLY A 38 3.76 -3.06 -13.43
CA GLY A 38 4.94 -3.90 -13.33
C GLY A 38 4.64 -5.30 -12.85
N ALA A 39 5.69 -6.00 -12.46
CA ALA A 39 5.60 -7.39 -12.02
C ALA A 39 6.53 -7.66 -10.83
N GLY A 40 6.25 -8.74 -10.12
CA GLY A 40 7.03 -9.13 -8.97
C GLY A 40 6.80 -10.55 -8.54
N ILE A 41 7.40 -10.89 -7.43
CA ILE A 41 7.34 -12.20 -6.80
C ILE A 41 6.91 -12.03 -5.35
N THR A 42 6.01 -12.90 -4.90
CA THR A 42 5.61 -13.00 -3.49
C THR A 42 6.09 -14.31 -2.91
N TYR A 43 6.65 -14.23 -1.70
CA TYR A 43 6.98 -15.37 -0.84
C TYR A 43 6.01 -15.41 0.33
N GLN A 44 5.29 -16.52 0.49
CA GLN A 44 4.42 -16.75 1.64
C GLN A 44 5.27 -17.30 2.81
N LEU A 45 5.69 -16.42 3.71
CA LEU A 45 6.48 -16.80 4.89
C LEU A 45 5.63 -17.65 5.84
N LEU A 46 4.37 -17.25 6.04
CA LEU A 46 3.39 -17.97 6.84
C LEU A 46 2.03 -17.92 6.13
N ASN A 47 1.38 -19.07 6.02
CA ASN A 47 0.03 -19.17 5.43
C ASN A 47 -0.76 -20.26 6.18
N LYS A 48 -1.35 -19.87 7.30
CA LYS A 48 -2.22 -20.69 8.15
C LYS A 48 -3.59 -20.06 8.24
N THR A 49 -4.58 -20.81 8.68
CA THR A 49 -5.98 -20.35 8.78
C THR A 49 -6.16 -19.04 9.56
N TYR A 50 -5.32 -18.79 10.56
CA TYR A 50 -5.43 -17.61 11.45
C TYR A 50 -4.20 -16.70 11.44
N HIS A 51 -3.22 -17.00 10.59
CA HIS A 51 -1.97 -16.24 10.49
C HIS A 51 -1.47 -16.26 9.05
N ALA A 52 -1.20 -15.11 8.50
CA ALA A 52 -0.56 -15.00 7.19
C ALA A 52 0.50 -13.90 7.23
N ILE A 53 1.66 -14.19 6.65
CA ILE A 53 2.75 -13.23 6.45
C ILE A 53 3.27 -13.43 5.04
N LYS A 54 3.36 -12.35 4.30
CA LYS A 54 3.85 -12.32 2.91
C LYS A 54 4.96 -11.30 2.78
N LEU A 55 5.98 -11.67 2.04
CA LEU A 55 7.03 -10.77 1.58
C LEU A 55 6.95 -10.71 0.06
N SER A 56 7.06 -9.52 -0.51
CA SER A 56 7.04 -9.35 -1.96
C SER A 56 8.12 -8.39 -2.41
N ALA A 57 8.66 -8.67 -3.58
CA ALA A 57 9.53 -7.74 -4.29
C ALA A 57 9.00 -7.55 -5.71
N ASN A 58 8.98 -6.32 -6.18
CA ASN A 58 8.57 -6.03 -7.56
C ASN A 58 9.38 -4.88 -8.17
N ALA A 59 9.32 -4.80 -9.50
CA ALA A 59 9.75 -3.66 -10.27
C ALA A 59 8.55 -3.10 -11.03
N VAL A 60 8.38 -1.78 -10.98
CA VAL A 60 7.31 -1.07 -11.67
C VAL A 60 7.86 0.13 -12.43
N TYR A 61 7.29 0.39 -13.59
CA TYR A 61 7.48 1.66 -14.28
C TYR A 61 6.37 2.63 -13.85
N GLU A 62 6.76 3.79 -13.37
CA GLU A 62 5.87 4.79 -12.79
C GLU A 62 5.91 6.09 -13.56
N ILE A 63 4.74 6.70 -13.75
CA ILE A 63 4.53 8.02 -14.31
C ILE A 63 3.71 8.82 -13.29
N ASN A 64 4.26 9.94 -12.82
CA ASN A 64 3.56 10.91 -11.98
C ASN A 64 3.41 12.22 -12.72
N ASN A 65 2.20 12.73 -12.80
CA ASN A 65 1.91 14.10 -13.22
C ASN A 65 1.53 14.92 -11.98
N PHE A 66 2.16 16.08 -11.82
CA PHE A 66 1.97 16.96 -10.68
C PHE A 66 1.31 18.28 -11.09
N LYS A 67 0.58 18.89 -10.15
CA LYS A 67 0.05 20.26 -10.30
C LYS A 67 1.07 21.32 -9.84
N GLY A 68 2.30 21.20 -10.29
CA GLY A 68 3.41 22.10 -9.95
C GLY A 68 4.72 21.61 -10.55
N THR A 69 5.68 22.50 -10.61
CA THR A 69 6.97 22.27 -11.28
C THR A 69 8.17 22.55 -10.38
N VAL A 70 7.93 22.94 -9.13
CA VAL A 70 8.99 23.24 -8.15
C VAL A 70 8.92 22.21 -7.02
N TYR A 71 9.98 21.47 -6.85
CA TYR A 71 10.09 20.39 -5.87
C TYR A 71 11.03 20.77 -4.73
N ASN A 72 10.88 20.08 -3.61
CA ASN A 72 11.85 20.13 -2.50
C ASN A 72 13.22 19.56 -2.88
N TYR A 73 13.31 18.85 -4.00
CA TYR A 73 14.54 18.31 -4.58
C TYR A 73 14.76 18.87 -6.00
N SER A 74 15.74 19.74 -6.15
CA SER A 74 15.97 20.57 -7.36
C SER A 74 16.15 19.80 -8.66
N LYS A 75 16.58 18.55 -8.59
CA LYS A 75 16.76 17.65 -9.76
C LYS A 75 15.50 17.54 -10.62
N TYR A 76 14.31 17.67 -10.02
CA TYR A 76 13.03 17.52 -10.73
C TYR A 76 12.36 18.84 -11.06
N ASN A 77 12.97 19.98 -10.70
CA ASN A 77 12.39 21.30 -10.99
C ASN A 77 12.18 21.52 -12.49
N TYR A 78 11.21 22.35 -12.81
CA TYR A 78 10.76 22.73 -14.16
C TYR A 78 10.04 21.62 -14.94
N SER A 79 9.77 20.47 -14.33
CA SER A 79 8.95 19.40 -14.92
C SER A 79 7.71 19.15 -14.07
N ASN A 80 6.56 19.08 -14.70
CA ASN A 80 5.32 18.63 -14.03
C ASN A 80 5.15 17.10 -14.13
N ARG A 81 6.08 16.40 -14.79
CA ARG A 81 6.03 14.95 -14.97
C ARG A 81 7.34 14.30 -14.55
N ILE A 82 7.23 13.27 -13.71
CA ILE A 82 8.33 12.39 -13.29
C ILE A 82 8.01 10.98 -13.73
N SER A 83 8.87 10.41 -14.58
CA SER A 83 8.75 9.01 -15.04
C SER A 83 10.02 8.26 -14.69
N LEU A 84 9.88 7.10 -14.03
CA LEU A 84 11.04 6.32 -13.58
C LEU A 84 10.68 4.88 -13.21
N TRP A 85 11.68 4.03 -13.16
CA TRP A 85 11.58 2.69 -12.61
C TRP A 85 11.76 2.70 -11.09
N ARG A 86 10.90 1.95 -10.38
CA ARG A 86 11.00 1.71 -8.94
C ARG A 86 11.09 0.25 -8.60
N GLY A 87 11.90 -0.06 -7.61
CA GLY A 87 11.79 -1.31 -6.87
C GLY A 87 10.80 -1.16 -5.72
N THR A 88 10.13 -2.23 -5.32
CA THR A 88 9.33 -2.26 -4.09
C THR A 88 9.69 -3.48 -3.28
N LEU A 89 9.97 -3.27 -2.00
CA LEU A 89 9.97 -4.32 -0.99
C LEU A 89 8.72 -4.15 -0.14
N PHE A 90 7.94 -5.19 -0.03
CA PHE A 90 6.67 -5.21 0.68
C PHE A 90 6.65 -6.34 1.69
N MET A 91 6.12 -6.05 2.87
CA MET A 91 5.75 -7.04 3.89
C MET A 91 4.31 -6.77 4.30
N GLY A 92 3.49 -7.80 4.34
CA GLY A 92 2.12 -7.66 4.78
C GLY A 92 1.57 -8.95 5.34
N GLY A 93 0.53 -8.80 6.16
CA GLY A 93 -0.09 -9.95 6.76
C GLY A 93 -1.20 -9.64 7.74
N TRP A 94 -1.68 -10.70 8.34
CA TRP A 94 -2.67 -10.62 9.41
C TRP A 94 -2.48 -11.77 10.39
N ASN A 95 -2.82 -11.51 11.65
CA ASN A 95 -2.73 -12.48 12.73
C ASN A 95 -3.93 -12.35 13.66
N TYR A 96 -4.54 -13.48 14.00
CA TYR A 96 -5.55 -13.54 15.05
C TYR A 96 -4.90 -13.83 16.41
N LEU A 97 -5.32 -13.07 17.41
CA LEU A 97 -4.92 -13.21 18.82
C LEU A 97 -6.14 -13.40 19.71
N LEU A 98 -5.93 -13.63 21.01
CA LEU A 98 -6.97 -13.75 22.05
C LEU A 98 -8.11 -14.71 21.65
N ASN A 99 -7.74 -15.96 21.30
CA ASN A 99 -8.70 -16.97 20.84
C ASN A 99 -9.56 -16.49 19.65
N LYS A 100 -8.93 -15.81 18.67
CA LYS A 100 -9.55 -15.28 17.45
C LYS A 100 -10.48 -14.09 17.65
N LYS A 101 -10.47 -13.47 18.83
CA LYS A 101 -11.27 -12.28 19.11
C LYS A 101 -10.65 -10.99 18.61
N LEU A 102 -9.34 -10.98 18.34
CA LEU A 102 -8.62 -9.81 17.89
C LEU A 102 -7.86 -10.16 16.63
N ARG A 103 -8.01 -9.36 15.56
CA ARG A 103 -7.25 -9.50 14.33
C ARG A 103 -6.38 -8.27 14.13
N PHE A 104 -5.08 -8.50 13.97
CA PHE A 104 -4.13 -7.48 13.52
C PHE A 104 -3.90 -7.63 12.03
N ASN A 105 -3.93 -6.51 11.31
CA ASN A 105 -3.55 -6.40 9.91
C ASN A 105 -2.38 -5.43 9.84
N TYR A 106 -1.41 -5.72 9.01
CA TYR A 106 -0.28 -4.83 8.79
C TYR A 106 0.26 -4.97 7.38
N ASP A 107 0.60 -3.82 6.80
CA ASP A 107 1.26 -3.72 5.51
C ASP A 107 2.36 -2.67 5.60
N ALA A 108 3.52 -2.97 5.08
CA ALA A 108 4.62 -2.03 5.00
C ALA A 108 5.30 -2.16 3.65
N TYR A 109 5.66 -1.05 3.03
CA TYR A 109 6.51 -1.07 1.86
C TYR A 109 7.56 0.04 1.87
N TRP A 110 8.66 -0.23 1.22
CA TRP A 110 9.69 0.72 0.84
C TRP A 110 9.88 0.64 -0.67
N GLN A 111 9.83 1.81 -1.33
CA GLN A 111 9.81 1.89 -2.78
C GLN A 111 10.78 2.97 -3.30
N PRO A 112 12.08 2.65 -3.44
CA PRO A 112 13.07 3.53 -4.03
C PRO A 112 12.96 3.58 -5.56
N ALA A 113 13.40 4.69 -6.15
CA ALA A 113 13.68 4.77 -7.57
C ALA A 113 15.05 4.15 -7.87
N PHE A 114 15.16 3.39 -8.96
CA PHE A 114 16.45 2.79 -9.36
C PHE A 114 17.47 3.82 -9.83
N SER A 115 17.00 4.89 -10.45
CA SER A 115 17.86 5.96 -10.99
C SER A 115 18.26 7.02 -9.98
N ASP A 116 17.66 7.02 -8.78
CA ASP A 116 17.84 8.07 -7.80
C ASP A 116 17.49 7.62 -6.37
N LYS A 117 18.51 7.29 -5.59
CA LYS A 117 18.37 6.85 -4.18
C LYS A 117 17.67 7.86 -3.27
N ASN A 118 17.70 9.14 -3.63
CA ASN A 118 17.01 10.21 -2.91
C ASN A 118 15.53 10.32 -3.26
N ASN A 119 15.04 9.54 -4.22
CA ASN A 119 13.64 9.49 -4.58
C ASN A 119 13.05 8.15 -4.13
N TYR A 120 12.55 8.13 -2.92
CA TYR A 120 11.90 6.96 -2.34
C TYR A 120 10.60 7.33 -1.65
N ARG A 121 9.79 6.34 -1.39
CA ARG A 121 8.60 6.44 -0.55
C ARG A 121 8.45 5.20 0.33
N THR A 122 7.84 5.40 1.49
CA THR A 122 7.49 4.35 2.42
C THR A 122 6.04 4.48 2.84
N GLN A 123 5.41 3.38 3.16
CA GLN A 123 4.11 3.37 3.81
C GLN A 123 4.07 2.24 4.83
N PHE A 124 3.37 2.50 5.90
CA PHE A 124 3.06 1.54 6.94
C PHE A 124 1.58 1.68 7.31
N ASP A 125 0.85 0.59 7.17
CA ASP A 125 -0.54 0.46 7.60
C ASP A 125 -0.61 -0.55 8.74
N PHE A 126 -1.30 -0.18 9.82
CA PHE A 126 -1.54 -1.06 10.95
C PHE A 126 -3.00 -1.00 11.34
N GLY A 127 -3.68 -2.13 11.26
CA GLY A 127 -5.10 -2.26 11.54
C GLY A 127 -5.38 -3.22 12.68
N VAL A 128 -6.43 -2.91 13.43
CA VAL A 128 -6.96 -3.76 14.49
C VAL A 128 -8.46 -3.94 14.26
N ASP A 129 -8.89 -5.19 14.19
CA ASP A 129 -10.30 -5.56 14.07
C ASP A 129 -10.70 -6.38 15.29
N PHE A 130 -11.78 -6.02 15.96
CA PHE A 130 -12.31 -6.81 17.07
C PHE A 130 -13.85 -6.84 17.07
N PRO A 131 -14.46 -7.99 17.43
CA PRO A 131 -15.89 -8.10 17.54
C PRO A 131 -16.39 -7.34 18.77
N VAL A 132 -17.40 -6.48 18.59
CA VAL A 132 -18.07 -5.75 19.65
C VAL A 132 -19.33 -6.47 20.07
N TRP A 133 -20.10 -6.98 19.11
CA TRP A 133 -21.36 -7.70 19.31
C TRP A 133 -21.62 -8.66 18.15
N LYS A 134 -22.67 -9.50 18.25
CA LYS A 134 -23.02 -10.52 17.25
C LYS A 134 -22.99 -9.98 15.81
N GLY A 135 -21.93 -10.31 15.06
CA GLY A 135 -21.71 -9.85 13.69
C GLY A 135 -21.20 -8.42 13.53
N LEU A 136 -21.18 -7.61 14.59
CA LEU A 136 -20.66 -6.24 14.58
C LEU A 136 -19.19 -6.24 14.98
N ASN A 137 -18.33 -5.69 14.13
CA ASN A 137 -16.90 -5.52 14.39
C ASN A 137 -16.54 -4.04 14.38
N PHE A 138 -15.64 -3.65 15.25
CA PHE A 138 -14.98 -2.36 15.24
C PHE A 138 -13.62 -2.51 14.55
N ASN A 139 -13.29 -1.55 13.70
CA ASN A 139 -12.04 -1.49 12.97
C ASN A 139 -11.33 -0.19 13.30
N MET A 140 -10.03 -0.28 13.52
CA MET A 140 -9.14 0.86 13.63
C MET A 140 -7.98 0.65 12.65
N LEU A 141 -7.68 1.66 11.85
CA LEU A 141 -6.56 1.64 10.89
C LEU A 141 -5.72 2.88 11.08
N TYR A 142 -4.43 2.69 11.35
CA TYR A 142 -3.42 3.73 11.32
C TYR A 142 -2.59 3.59 10.04
N THR A 143 -2.52 4.67 9.26
CA THR A 143 -1.69 4.76 8.06
C THR A 143 -0.63 5.84 8.26
N PHE A 144 0.61 5.48 8.05
CA PHE A 144 1.75 6.40 7.92
C PHE A 144 2.29 6.29 6.49
N SER A 145 2.51 7.41 5.84
CA SER A 145 3.16 7.43 4.53
C SER A 145 4.16 8.59 4.43
N HIS A 146 5.31 8.30 3.82
CA HIS A 146 6.36 9.29 3.57
C HIS A 146 6.77 9.25 2.09
N GLU A 147 6.90 10.40 1.46
CA GLU A 147 7.49 10.58 0.14
C GLU A 147 8.62 11.61 0.21
N ASN A 148 9.82 11.20 -0.16
CA ASN A 148 11.00 12.06 -0.05
C ASN A 148 11.00 13.19 -1.08
N VAL A 149 10.42 12.98 -2.26
CA VAL A 149 10.29 13.99 -3.33
C VAL A 149 8.84 14.44 -3.43
N THR A 150 8.61 15.71 -3.10
CA THR A 150 7.28 16.35 -3.13
C THR A 150 7.37 17.74 -3.77
N ILE A 151 6.25 18.29 -4.18
CA ILE A 151 6.16 19.71 -4.53
C ILE A 151 6.52 20.55 -3.29
N ILE A 152 7.22 21.66 -3.50
CA ILE A 152 7.62 22.57 -2.42
C ILE A 152 6.40 23.02 -1.59
N ASN A 153 6.59 23.16 -0.27
CA ASN A 153 5.53 23.47 0.71
C ASN A 153 4.45 22.38 0.87
N ILE A 154 4.69 21.18 0.36
CA ILE A 154 3.85 20.02 0.63
C ILE A 154 4.55 19.12 1.65
N ASN A 155 3.81 18.68 2.67
CA ASN A 155 4.32 17.76 3.67
C ASN A 155 4.76 16.45 3.01
N GLN A 156 5.94 15.98 3.38
CA GLN A 156 6.48 14.69 2.97
C GLN A 156 5.78 13.52 3.67
N GLU A 157 5.17 13.78 4.83
CA GLU A 157 4.52 12.77 5.67
C GLU A 157 3.02 12.98 5.74
N ASP A 158 2.27 11.88 5.72
CA ASP A 158 0.86 11.82 6.07
C ASP A 158 0.67 10.78 7.17
N ARG A 159 -0.13 11.14 8.17
CA ARG A 159 -0.54 10.25 9.27
C ARG A 159 -2.07 10.30 9.34
N ILE A 160 -2.71 9.16 9.19
CA ILE A 160 -4.16 9.05 9.14
C ILE A 160 -4.59 7.97 10.13
N LEU A 161 -5.53 8.30 11.00
CA LEU A 161 -6.19 7.34 11.87
C LEU A 161 -7.66 7.26 11.48
N THR A 162 -8.10 6.06 11.12
CA THR A 162 -9.47 5.79 10.66
C THR A 162 -10.14 4.81 11.61
N PHE A 163 -11.40 5.09 11.94
CA PHE A 163 -12.27 4.19 12.68
C PHE A 163 -13.44 3.76 11.83
N GLY A 164 -13.87 2.52 11.97
CA GLY A 164 -14.98 1.96 11.22
C GLY A 164 -15.77 0.92 11.99
N LEU A 165 -17.00 0.68 11.53
CA LEU A 165 -17.86 -0.41 11.97
C LEU A 165 -18.16 -1.30 10.76
N ALA A 166 -18.03 -2.62 10.94
CA ALA A 166 -18.37 -3.60 9.91
C ALA A 166 -19.37 -4.60 10.48
N TYR A 167 -20.45 -4.87 9.75
CA TYR A 167 -21.45 -5.83 10.13
C TYR A 167 -21.48 -7.03 9.19
N ASN A 168 -21.26 -8.24 9.73
CA ASN A 168 -21.25 -9.49 8.99
C ASN A 168 -22.59 -10.22 9.13
N LEU A 169 -23.39 -10.22 8.07
CA LEU A 169 -24.61 -11.03 7.98
C LEU A 169 -24.26 -12.48 7.58
N LYS A 170 -24.55 -13.44 8.44
CA LYS A 170 -24.54 -14.87 8.07
C LYS A 170 -25.92 -15.25 7.56
N ILE A 171 -26.11 -15.24 6.26
CA ILE A 171 -27.32 -15.81 5.62
C ILE A 171 -27.14 -17.34 5.65
N LYS A 172 -27.91 -18.04 6.45
CA LYS A 172 -28.03 -19.50 6.34
C LYS A 172 -28.94 -19.79 5.14
N HIS A 173 -28.39 -20.25 4.03
CA HIS A 173 -29.21 -20.95 3.05
C HIS A 173 -29.68 -22.26 3.68
N LYS A 174 -31.00 -22.43 3.79
CA LYS A 174 -31.64 -23.71 4.09
C LYS A 174 -31.61 -24.60 2.87
#